data_f00f097f37ae612d6a16eb9b81d2a7c5
#
_entry.id   f00f097f37ae612d6a16eb9b81d2a7c5
#
_cell.length_a   1.000
_cell.length_b   1.000
_cell.length_c   1.000
_cell.angle_alpha   90.00
_cell.angle_beta   90.00
_cell.angle_gamma   90.00
#
_symmetry.space_group_name_H-M   'P 1'
#
loop_
_entity.id
_entity.type
_entity.pdbx_description
1 polymer ?
#
loop_
_entity_poly.entity_id
_entity_poly.type
_entity_poly.pdbx_seq_one_letter_code
_entity_poly.pdbx_strand_id
1 'polypeptide(L)' 'MDKFVYKVSCFLDNGCHVEPVSKTVISKRQLTSEEIQSLVRSFYNGYDETVHGFSIVPVVFLDNPYLI' A
#
# COMPACT_ATOMS: atom_id res chain seq x y z
N MET A 1 -4.49 -14.41 15.96
CA MET A 1 -3.27 -14.14 15.23
C MET A 1 -3.40 -12.78 14.56
N ASP A 2 -2.49 -11.91 14.87
CA ASP A 2 -2.62 -10.53 14.44
C ASP A 2 -1.97 -10.31 13.10
N LYS A 3 -2.71 -9.71 12.21
CA LYS A 3 -2.19 -9.29 10.93
C LYS A 3 -2.54 -7.84 10.73
N PHE A 4 -1.63 -7.13 10.13
CA PHE A 4 -1.84 -5.73 9.78
C PHE A 4 -1.98 -5.65 8.29
N VAL A 5 -3.08 -5.11 7.84
CA VAL A 5 -3.39 -5.02 6.42
C VAL A 5 -3.60 -3.57 6.07
N TYR A 6 -3.00 -3.17 4.98
CA TYR A 6 -3.08 -1.79 4.52
C TYR A 6 -3.49 -1.78 3.06
N LYS A 7 -4.47 -0.96 2.75
CA LYS A 7 -4.82 -0.68 1.36
C LYS A 7 -4.07 0.56 0.94
N VAL A 8 -3.24 0.42 -0.06
CA VAL A 8 -2.39 1.50 -0.52
C VAL A 8 -2.80 1.87 -1.93
N SER A 9 -3.11 3.13 -2.12
CA SER A 9 -3.40 3.69 -3.44
C SER A 9 -2.31 4.67 -3.79
N CYS A 10 -1.92 4.70 -5.05
CA CYS A 10 -0.92 5.66 -5.49
C CYS A 10 -1.06 5.85 -6.99
N PHE A 11 -0.19 6.67 -7.54
CA PHE A 11 -0.19 6.94 -8.98
C PHE A 11 1.16 6.59 -9.57
N LEU A 12 1.11 5.94 -10.72
CA LEU A 12 2.30 5.70 -11.53
C LEU A 12 2.32 6.76 -12.62
N ASP A 13 3.42 7.48 -12.69
CA ASP A 13 3.60 8.56 -13.65
C ASP A 13 4.79 8.22 -14.53
N ASN A 14 4.52 7.94 -15.79
CA ASN A 14 5.59 7.58 -16.72
C ASN A 14 5.99 8.76 -17.62
N GLY A 15 5.54 9.95 -17.28
CA GLY A 15 5.85 11.13 -18.04
C GLY A 15 4.88 11.41 -19.17
N CYS A 16 4.13 10.42 -19.61
CA CYS A 16 3.15 10.55 -20.66
C CYS A 16 1.74 10.58 -20.10
N HIS A 17 1.50 9.78 -19.09
CA HIS A 17 0.21 9.77 -18.41
C HIS A 17 0.38 9.28 -16.99
N VAL A 18 -0.64 9.48 -16.19
CA VAL A 18 -0.67 9.10 -14.80
C VAL A 18 -1.75 8.04 -14.63
N GLU A 19 -1.39 6.96 -13.97
CA GLU A 19 -2.30 5.83 -13.82
C GLU A 19 -2.50 5.53 -12.33
N PRO A 20 -3.75 5.45 -11.86
CA PRO A 20 -4.01 5.08 -10.48
C PRO A 20 -3.82 3.58 -10.31
N VAL A 21 -3.16 3.19 -9.22
CA VAL A 21 -2.95 1.79 -8.90
C VAL A 21 -3.22 1.57 -7.42
N SER A 22 -3.52 0.33 -7.08
CA SER A 22 -3.79 -0.05 -5.69
C SER A 22 -3.03 -1.32 -5.37
N LYS A 23 -2.59 -1.40 -4.13
CA LYS A 23 -1.89 -2.56 -3.60
C LYS A 23 -2.40 -2.85 -2.20
N THR A 24 -2.39 -4.12 -1.84
CA THR A 24 -2.68 -4.53 -0.47
C THR A 24 -1.39 -5.03 0.15
N VAL A 25 -1.04 -4.45 1.29
CA VAL A 25 0.15 -4.84 2.03
C VAL A 25 -0.28 -5.55 3.28
N ILE A 26 0.25 -6.75 3.48
CA ILE A 26 -0.07 -7.58 4.64
C ILE A 26 1.21 -7.80 5.43
N SER A 27 1.16 -7.55 6.72
CA SER A 27 2.32 -7.66 7.57
C SER A 27 1.95 -8.29 8.90
N LYS A 28 2.93 -8.94 9.51
CA LYS A 28 2.76 -9.50 10.85
C LYS A 28 3.01 -8.47 11.93
N ARG A 29 3.57 -7.32 11.57
CA ARG A 29 3.80 -6.24 12.50
C ARG A 29 3.26 -4.94 11.91
N GLN A 30 3.05 -3.99 12.79
CA GLN A 30 2.61 -2.68 12.35
C GLN A 30 3.73 -1.99 11.57
N LEU A 31 3.36 -1.42 10.44
CA LEU A 31 4.31 -0.74 9.57
C LEU A 31 4.06 0.76 9.64
N THR A 32 5.14 1.52 9.49
CA THR A 32 5.01 2.96 9.37
C THR A 32 4.65 3.30 7.93
N SER A 33 4.15 4.52 7.74
CA SER A 33 3.82 5.00 6.41
C SER A 33 5.03 4.94 5.48
N GLU A 34 6.20 5.28 5.99
CA GLU A 34 7.42 5.25 5.18
C GLU A 34 7.79 3.83 4.77
N GLU A 35 7.62 2.88 5.66
CA GLU A 35 7.90 1.49 5.35
C GLU A 35 6.97 0.98 4.25
N ILE A 36 5.70 1.34 4.34
CA ILE A 36 4.72 0.92 3.35
C ILE A 36 5.04 1.52 1.99
N GLN A 37 5.38 2.81 1.97
CA GLN A 37 5.74 3.47 0.72
C GLN A 37 6.97 2.84 0.10
N SER A 38 7.96 2.49 0.92
CA SER A 38 9.16 1.84 0.42
C SER A 38 8.86 0.49 -0.22
N LEU A 39 7.97 -0.28 0.40
CA LEU A 39 7.58 -1.57 -0.15
C LEU A 39 6.90 -1.42 -1.50
N VAL A 40 6.00 -0.45 -1.62
CA VAL A 40 5.29 -0.24 -2.87
C VAL A 40 6.24 0.25 -3.95
N ARG A 41 7.13 1.17 -3.62
CA ARG A 41 8.13 1.65 -4.58
C ARG A 41 9.04 0.54 -5.04
N SER A 42 9.41 -0.34 -4.12
CA SER A 42 10.25 -1.49 -4.47
C SER A 42 9.54 -2.43 -5.43
N PHE A 43 8.23 -2.58 -5.29
CA PHE A 43 7.45 -3.41 -6.17
C PHE A 43 7.49 -2.87 -7.61
N TYR A 44 7.48 -1.56 -7.75
CA TYR A 44 7.51 -0.92 -9.07
C TYR A 44 8.92 -0.52 -9.51
N ASN A 45 9.92 -1.01 -8.81
CA ASN A 45 11.31 -0.75 -9.17
C ASN A 45 11.61 -1.39 -10.52
N GLY A 46 12.32 -0.66 -11.37
CA GLY A 46 12.65 -1.15 -12.70
C GLY A 46 11.72 -0.65 -13.80
N TYR A 47 10.68 0.05 -13.42
CA TYR A 47 9.80 0.73 -14.38
C TYR A 47 10.27 2.17 -14.52
N ASP A 48 10.09 2.72 -15.70
CA ASP A 48 10.39 4.13 -15.93
C ASP A 48 9.23 4.99 -15.44
N GLU A 49 8.78 4.70 -14.25
CA GLU A 49 7.61 5.36 -13.70
C GLU A 49 7.93 5.90 -12.33
N THR A 50 7.34 7.04 -12.03
CA THR A 50 7.45 7.63 -10.71
C THR A 50 6.20 7.27 -9.92
N VAL A 51 6.41 6.78 -8.73
CA VAL A 51 5.31 6.40 -7.83
C VAL A 51 5.12 7.54 -6.84
N HIS A 52 3.92 8.10 -6.81
CA HIS A 52 3.63 9.21 -5.91
C HIS A 52 2.16 9.24 -5.53
N GLY A 53 1.81 10.17 -4.66
CA GLY A 53 0.43 10.37 -4.26
C GLY A 53 -0.12 9.22 -3.43
N PHE A 54 0.65 8.74 -2.47
CA PHE A 54 0.24 7.62 -1.64
C PHE A 54 -0.92 7.97 -0.74
N SER A 55 -1.88 7.06 -0.69
CA SER A 55 -2.96 7.10 0.27
C SER A 55 -3.01 5.72 0.93
N ILE A 56 -2.78 5.68 2.22
CA ILE A 56 -2.67 4.44 2.96
C ILE A 56 -3.82 4.35 3.94
N VAL A 57 -4.63 3.31 3.78
CA VAL A 57 -5.78 3.08 4.66
C VAL A 57 -5.53 1.78 5.41
N PRO A 58 -5.36 1.84 6.73
CA PRO A 58 -5.23 0.61 7.50
C PRO A 58 -6.57 -0.09 7.56
N VAL A 59 -6.51 -1.40 7.35
CA VAL A 59 -7.68 -2.25 7.44
C VAL A 59 -7.47 -3.16 8.64
N VAL A 60 -8.37 -3.07 9.60
CA VAL A 60 -8.24 -3.89 10.80
C VAL A 60 -8.97 -5.19 10.56
N PHE A 61 -8.22 -6.29 10.61
CA PHE A 61 -8.81 -7.60 10.59
C PHE A 61 -9.01 -8.06 12.01
N LEU A 62 -10.23 -8.33 12.35
CA LEU A 62 -10.57 -8.83 13.65
C LEU A 62 -10.78 -10.32 13.53
N ASP A 63 -10.23 -11.07 14.46
CA ASP A 63 -10.51 -12.50 14.50
C ASP A 63 -11.97 -12.74 14.82
N ASN A 64 -12.61 -11.74 15.38
CA ASN A 64 -14.00 -11.81 15.73
C ASN A 64 -14.82 -11.01 14.70
N PRO A 65 -15.52 -11.70 13.81
CA PRO A 65 -16.28 -11.04 12.77
C PRO A 65 -17.56 -10.36 13.26
N TYR A 66 -17.85 -10.46 14.51
CA TYR A 66 -19.06 -9.90 15.07
C TYR A 66 -18.87 -8.51 15.65
N LEU A 67 -17.72 -7.99 15.52
CA LEU A 67 -17.47 -6.64 15.96
C LEU A 67 -17.88 -5.68 14.85
N ILE A 68 -19.10 -5.50 14.79
CA ILE A 68 -19.68 -4.58 13.84
C ILE A 68 -20.52 -3.57 14.59
#